data_049692aae79cbfc7babea9eca7484678
#
_entry.id   049692aae79cbfc7babea9eca7484678
#
_cell.length_a   1.000
_cell.length_b   1.000
_cell.length_c   1.000
_cell.angle_alpha   90.00
_cell.angle_beta   90.00
_cell.angle_gamma   90.00
#
_symmetry.space_group_name_H-M   'P 1'
#
loop_
_entity.id
_entity.type
_entity.pdbx_description
1 polymer ?
#
loop_
_entity_poly.entity_id
_entity_poly.type
_entity_poly.pdbx_seq_one_letter_code
_entity_poly.pdbx_strand_id
1 'polypeptide(L)'
;MRLPPIATILLTRVEVAGREILDAVVRAMGGARRQGQEKMADAVSEALEEGGHVIVQAGTGTGKSVGYLAPAMEWAAKTGNRVIVSTATLALQRQIVAVDAPRVAEAVRERYGRTPEVALVKGWNNYVCLRKAAGGYPEEDALISRSSGEYGASATG
;
A
#
# COMPACT_ATOMS: atom_id res chain seq x y z
N MET A 1 42.70 39.01 -14.11
CA MET A 1 41.42 38.50 -13.55
C MET A 1 41.52 36.99 -13.52
N ARG A 2 41.86 36.39 -12.35
CA ARG A 2 42.01 34.93 -12.20
C ARG A 2 40.64 34.36 -11.86
N LEU A 3 40.15 33.44 -12.70
CA LEU A 3 38.98 32.64 -12.39
C LEU A 3 39.27 31.76 -11.15
N PRO A 4 38.33 31.64 -10.21
CA PRO A 4 38.51 30.75 -9.07
C PRO A 4 38.53 29.29 -9.56
N PRO A 5 39.18 28.37 -8.82
CA PRO A 5 39.24 26.97 -9.19
C PRO A 5 37.82 26.38 -9.18
N ILE A 6 37.54 25.62 -10.22
CA ILE A 6 36.33 24.83 -10.34
C ILE A 6 36.22 23.95 -9.10
N ALA A 7 35.29 24.29 -8.21
CA ALA A 7 34.94 23.42 -7.11
C ALA A 7 34.48 22.09 -7.72
N THR A 8 35.28 21.06 -7.56
CA THR A 8 34.87 19.69 -7.77
C THR A 8 33.73 19.45 -6.81
N ILE A 9 32.49 19.57 -7.30
CA ILE A 9 31.32 19.09 -6.57
C ILE A 9 31.57 17.59 -6.48
N LEU A 10 32.05 17.12 -5.35
CA LEU A 10 31.88 15.74 -4.93
C LEU A 10 30.37 15.53 -4.90
N LEU A 11 29.85 14.91 -5.95
CA LEU A 11 28.58 14.24 -5.91
C LEU A 11 28.74 13.14 -4.85
N THR A 12 28.60 13.52 -3.59
CA THR A 12 28.23 12.59 -2.54
C THR A 12 27.00 11.91 -3.12
N ARG A 13 27.12 10.64 -3.40
CA ARG A 13 26.05 9.74 -3.78
C ARG A 13 24.94 10.06 -2.80
N VAL A 14 23.92 10.78 -3.26
CA VAL A 14 22.69 10.97 -2.50
C VAL A 14 22.23 9.55 -2.26
N GLU A 15 22.36 9.09 -1.04
CA GLU A 15 21.82 7.78 -0.65
C GLU A 15 20.33 7.92 -0.91
N VAL A 16 19.88 7.29 -1.98
CA VAL A 16 18.50 7.42 -2.44
C VAL A 16 17.63 6.84 -1.35
N ALA A 17 16.93 7.72 -0.66
CA ALA A 17 15.99 7.38 0.39
C ALA A 17 15.09 6.23 -0.10
N GLY A 18 14.80 5.26 0.74
CA GLY A 18 14.01 4.08 0.36
C GLY A 18 14.81 2.85 -0.08
N ARG A 19 16.01 3.01 -0.65
CA ARG A 19 16.84 1.85 -1.05
C ARG A 19 17.34 1.03 0.12
N GLU A 20 17.79 1.67 1.17
CA GLU A 20 18.29 0.97 2.36
C GLU A 20 17.16 0.15 3.03
N ILE A 21 15.98 0.73 3.14
CA ILE A 21 14.80 0.04 3.68
C ILE A 21 14.39 -1.11 2.76
N LEU A 22 14.36 -0.87 1.44
CA LEU A 22 14.09 -1.93 0.46
C LEU A 22 15.07 -3.09 0.60
N ASP A 23 16.36 -2.80 0.68
CA ASP A 23 17.41 -3.80 0.82
C ASP A 23 17.30 -4.60 2.13
N ALA A 24 16.96 -3.92 3.24
CA ALA A 24 16.73 -4.58 4.51
C ALA A 24 15.55 -5.55 4.44
N VAL A 25 14.43 -5.13 3.86
CA VAL A 25 13.25 -5.97 3.68
C VAL A 25 13.55 -7.17 2.76
N VAL A 26 14.20 -6.94 1.61
CA VAL A 26 14.54 -8.00 0.65
C VAL A 26 15.45 -9.03 1.29
N ARG A 27 16.47 -8.62 2.06
CA ARG A 27 17.35 -9.52 2.81
C ARG A 27 16.60 -10.32 3.86
N ALA A 28 15.72 -9.67 4.64
CA ALA A 28 14.92 -10.34 5.67
C ALA A 28 13.98 -11.40 5.08
N MET A 29 13.56 -11.21 3.83
CA MET A 29 12.74 -12.19 3.08
C MET A 29 13.58 -13.32 2.43
N GLY A 30 14.89 -13.32 2.57
CA GLY A 30 15.76 -14.27 1.85
C GLY A 30 15.76 -14.06 0.33
N GLY A 31 15.35 -12.88 -0.13
CA GLY A 31 15.23 -12.54 -1.55
C GLY A 31 16.53 -11.97 -2.13
N ALA A 32 16.60 -11.94 -3.47
CA ALA A 32 17.67 -11.28 -4.20
C ALA A 32 17.22 -9.88 -4.67
N ARG A 33 18.18 -8.97 -4.77
CA ARG A 33 17.97 -7.64 -5.35
C ARG A 33 17.45 -7.74 -6.78
N ARG A 34 16.50 -6.89 -7.11
CA ARG A 34 15.90 -6.82 -8.46
C ARG A 34 15.98 -5.37 -8.94
N GLN A 35 16.72 -5.16 -10.02
CA GLN A 35 16.95 -3.81 -10.58
C GLN A 35 15.67 -3.03 -10.85
N GLY A 36 14.59 -3.71 -11.31
CA GLY A 36 13.29 -3.06 -11.54
C GLY A 36 12.64 -2.55 -10.24
N GLN A 37 12.83 -3.27 -9.14
CA GLN A 37 12.31 -2.89 -7.83
C GLN A 37 13.09 -1.69 -7.26
N GLU A 38 14.42 -1.69 -7.42
CA GLU A 38 15.29 -0.58 -7.03
C GLU A 38 14.95 0.70 -7.81
N LYS A 39 14.80 0.62 -9.14
CA LYS A 39 14.39 1.75 -9.98
C LYS A 39 13.04 2.31 -9.58
N MET A 40 12.09 1.44 -9.20
CA MET A 40 10.79 1.88 -8.70
C MET A 40 10.93 2.64 -7.38
N ALA A 41 11.70 2.12 -6.44
CA ALA A 41 11.94 2.77 -5.16
C ALA A 41 12.58 4.14 -5.33
N ASP A 42 13.58 4.25 -6.20
CA ASP A 42 14.24 5.53 -6.53
C ASP A 42 13.23 6.55 -7.08
N ALA A 43 12.45 6.15 -8.09
CA ALA A 43 11.48 7.05 -8.72
C ALA A 43 10.37 7.50 -7.75
N VAL A 44 9.95 6.62 -6.84
CA VAL A 44 8.98 6.98 -5.80
C VAL A 44 9.60 7.91 -4.76
N SER A 45 10.87 7.67 -4.35
CA SER A 45 11.58 8.56 -3.44
C SER A 45 11.70 9.98 -4.01
N GLU A 46 12.16 10.09 -5.25
CA GLU A 46 12.28 11.36 -5.96
C GLU A 46 10.94 12.10 -6.04
N ALA A 47 9.86 11.41 -6.42
CA ALA A 47 8.54 12.02 -6.49
C ALA A 47 8.01 12.49 -5.12
N LEU A 48 8.35 11.80 -4.02
CA LEU A 48 7.96 12.20 -2.68
C LEU A 48 8.76 13.41 -2.16
N GLU A 49 10.03 13.51 -2.54
CA GLU A 49 10.93 14.59 -2.10
C GLU A 49 10.73 15.88 -2.90
N GLU A 50 10.61 15.77 -4.21
CA GLU A 50 10.53 16.92 -5.12
C GLU A 50 9.09 17.39 -5.38
N GLY A 51 8.11 16.56 -5.06
CA GLY A 51 6.70 16.79 -5.38
C GLY A 51 6.43 16.62 -6.87
N GLY A 52 5.90 15.50 -7.29
CA GLY A 52 5.67 15.22 -8.70
C GLY A 52 4.78 14.02 -8.92
N HIS A 53 4.72 13.57 -10.16
CA HIS A 53 3.97 12.39 -10.56
C HIS A 53 4.90 11.37 -11.21
N VAL A 54 4.78 10.12 -10.79
CA VAL A 54 5.53 9.01 -11.39
C VAL A 54 4.56 7.91 -11.82
N ILE A 55 4.76 7.37 -13.01
CA ILE A 55 4.03 6.20 -13.51
C ILE A 55 5.04 5.09 -13.72
N VAL A 56 4.83 3.95 -13.06
CA VAL A 56 5.72 2.80 -13.15
C VAL A 56 4.96 1.60 -13.69
N GLN A 57 5.47 1.05 -14.79
CA GLN A 57 5.01 -0.23 -15.31
C GLN A 57 5.94 -1.35 -14.86
N ALA A 58 5.41 -2.33 -14.17
CA ALA A 58 6.16 -3.49 -13.72
C ALA A 58 5.32 -4.77 -13.81
N GLY A 59 5.92 -5.87 -14.25
CA GLY A 59 5.26 -7.17 -14.36
C GLY A 59 4.80 -7.75 -13.02
N THR A 60 4.01 -8.83 -13.06
CA THR A 60 3.62 -9.56 -11.85
C THR A 60 4.83 -10.24 -11.19
N GLY A 61 4.83 -10.37 -9.86
CA GLY A 61 5.91 -11.03 -9.13
C GLY A 61 7.21 -10.23 -8.98
N THR A 62 7.27 -8.98 -9.44
CA THR A 62 8.47 -8.13 -9.33
C THR A 62 8.70 -7.53 -7.95
N GLY A 63 7.80 -7.76 -6.99
CA GLY A 63 7.89 -7.18 -5.65
C GLY A 63 7.49 -5.70 -5.59
N LYS A 64 6.55 -5.28 -6.45
CA LYS A 64 6.07 -3.89 -6.54
C LYS A 64 5.66 -3.31 -5.20
N SER A 65 4.93 -4.07 -4.39
CA SER A 65 4.40 -3.57 -3.12
C SER A 65 5.52 -3.06 -2.21
N VAL A 66 6.56 -3.84 -2.02
CA VAL A 66 7.72 -3.43 -1.22
C VAL A 66 8.49 -2.29 -1.90
N GLY A 67 8.58 -2.30 -3.24
CA GLY A 67 9.27 -1.29 -4.03
C GLY A 67 8.72 0.13 -3.83
N TYR A 68 7.40 0.30 -3.66
CA TYR A 68 6.82 1.62 -3.37
C TYR A 68 6.56 1.86 -1.87
N LEU A 69 6.31 0.81 -1.08
CA LEU A 69 6.09 0.96 0.36
C LEU A 69 7.36 1.36 1.11
N ALA A 70 8.53 0.84 0.72
CA ALA A 70 9.77 1.16 1.39
C ALA A 70 10.06 2.68 1.39
N PRO A 71 10.12 3.38 0.25
CA PRO A 71 10.32 4.82 0.23
C PRO A 71 9.15 5.59 0.87
N ALA A 72 7.91 5.15 0.67
CA ALA A 72 6.75 5.83 1.21
C ALA A 72 6.72 5.82 2.75
N MET A 73 6.99 4.69 3.37
CA MET A 73 7.00 4.56 4.83
C MET A 73 8.23 5.20 5.45
N GLU A 74 9.38 5.15 4.77
CA GLU A 74 10.57 5.90 5.19
C GLU A 74 10.33 7.40 5.19
N TRP A 75 9.76 7.93 4.09
CA TRP A 75 9.42 9.34 3.96
C TRP A 75 8.42 9.79 5.04
N ALA A 76 7.38 8.98 5.29
CA ALA A 76 6.41 9.25 6.35
C ALA A 76 7.08 9.29 7.74
N ALA A 77 8.00 8.36 8.02
CA ALA A 77 8.72 8.32 9.29
C ALA A 77 9.66 9.52 9.48
N LYS A 78 10.32 9.98 8.40
CA LYS A 78 11.22 11.14 8.42
C LYS A 78 10.49 12.47 8.57
N THR A 79 9.40 12.64 7.84
CA THR A 79 8.71 13.93 7.73
C THR A 79 7.53 14.09 8.68
N GLY A 80 6.98 12.99 9.20
CA GLY A 80 5.72 12.98 9.96
C GLY A 80 4.48 13.17 9.09
N ASN A 81 4.64 13.22 7.76
CA ASN A 81 3.53 13.36 6.84
C ASN A 81 2.82 12.02 6.58
N ARG A 82 1.61 12.10 6.04
CA ARG A 82 0.81 10.92 5.71
C ARG A 82 0.97 10.53 4.26
N VAL A 83 1.03 9.22 4.01
CA VAL A 83 1.01 8.64 2.67
C VAL A 83 -0.25 7.79 2.53
N ILE A 84 -0.96 7.96 1.43
CA ILE A 84 -2.14 7.17 1.10
C ILE A 84 -1.79 6.19 -0.01
N VAL A 85 -1.99 4.90 0.25
CA VAL A 85 -1.82 3.83 -0.73
C VAL A 85 -3.18 3.29 -1.13
N SER A 86 -3.57 3.50 -2.38
CA SER A 86 -4.82 2.99 -2.93
C SER A 86 -4.58 1.71 -3.75
N THR A 87 -5.45 0.73 -3.59
CA THR A 87 -5.37 -0.56 -4.30
C THR A 87 -6.69 -0.88 -4.99
N ALA A 88 -6.61 -1.52 -6.15
CA ALA A 88 -7.80 -1.89 -6.92
C ALA A 88 -8.52 -3.14 -6.37
N THR A 89 -7.84 -3.99 -5.59
CA THR A 89 -8.41 -5.27 -5.14
C THR A 89 -8.25 -5.46 -3.63
N LEU A 90 -9.24 -6.10 -3.01
CA LEU A 90 -9.21 -6.47 -1.59
C LEU A 90 -8.09 -7.48 -1.28
N ALA A 91 -7.74 -8.34 -2.25
CA ALA A 91 -6.64 -9.29 -2.08
C ALA A 91 -5.30 -8.57 -1.93
N LEU A 92 -5.00 -7.60 -2.79
CA LEU A 92 -3.78 -6.78 -2.69
C LEU A 92 -3.79 -5.92 -1.43
N GLN A 93 -4.94 -5.33 -1.07
CA GLN A 93 -5.08 -4.57 0.17
C GLN A 93 -4.74 -5.43 1.39
N ARG A 94 -5.27 -6.66 1.44
CA ARG A 94 -4.98 -7.60 2.54
C ARG A 94 -3.50 -7.98 2.58
N GLN A 95 -2.88 -8.28 1.43
CA GLN A 95 -1.46 -8.58 1.35
C GLN A 95 -0.60 -7.43 1.88
N ILE A 96 -0.89 -6.20 1.45
CA ILE A 96 -0.15 -5.01 1.91
C ILE A 96 -0.25 -4.88 3.42
N VAL A 97 -1.46 -4.89 3.98
CA VAL A 97 -1.67 -4.61 5.40
C VAL A 97 -1.18 -5.75 6.30
N ALA A 98 -1.39 -7.01 5.89
CA ALA A 98 -1.07 -8.16 6.72
C ALA A 98 0.39 -8.63 6.56
N VAL A 99 1.05 -8.33 5.45
CA VAL A 99 2.36 -8.92 5.12
C VAL A 99 3.41 -7.87 4.79
N ASP A 100 3.17 -7.04 3.78
CA ASP A 100 4.22 -6.17 3.24
C ASP A 100 4.50 -4.96 4.15
N ALA A 101 3.45 -4.28 4.60
CA ALA A 101 3.60 -3.09 5.45
C ALA A 101 4.24 -3.39 6.83
N PRO A 102 3.89 -4.48 7.54
CA PRO A 102 4.59 -4.83 8.79
C PRO A 102 6.09 -5.07 8.60
N ARG A 103 6.49 -5.71 7.50
CA ARG A 103 7.91 -5.96 7.19
C ARG A 103 8.67 -4.67 6.91
N VAL A 104 8.06 -3.76 6.15
CA VAL A 104 8.66 -2.45 5.87
C VAL A 104 8.71 -1.61 7.14
N ALA A 105 7.65 -1.62 7.95
CA ALA A 105 7.60 -0.89 9.23
C ALA A 105 8.71 -1.33 10.18
N GLU A 106 8.98 -2.63 10.25
CA GLU A 106 10.07 -3.17 11.05
C GLU A 106 11.44 -2.67 10.58
N ALA A 107 11.70 -2.72 9.27
CA ALA A 107 12.96 -2.20 8.71
C ALA A 107 13.13 -0.69 8.96
N VAL A 108 12.03 0.08 8.87
CA VAL A 108 12.03 1.52 9.21
C VAL A 108 12.30 1.73 10.70
N ARG A 109 11.68 0.92 11.56
CA ARG A 109 11.90 0.96 13.01
C ARG A 109 13.36 0.68 13.37
N GLU A 110 13.95 -0.35 12.78
CA GLU A 110 15.36 -0.70 13.00
C GLU A 110 16.30 0.42 12.57
N ARG A 111 15.99 1.11 11.47
CA ARG A 111 16.85 2.15 10.91
C ARG A 111 16.69 3.51 11.60
N TYR A 112 15.46 3.89 11.97
CA TYR A 112 15.12 5.24 12.46
C TYR A 112 14.60 5.28 13.89
N GLY A 113 14.44 4.14 14.56
CA GLY A 113 13.86 4.07 15.91
C GLY A 113 12.38 4.49 15.99
N ARG A 114 11.70 4.62 14.83
CA ARG A 114 10.29 5.01 14.73
C ARG A 114 9.54 3.97 13.94
N THR A 115 8.36 3.57 14.43
CA THR A 115 7.46 2.64 13.73
C THR A 115 6.40 3.46 13.01
N PRO A 116 6.32 3.43 11.67
CA PRO A 116 5.21 4.04 10.95
C PRO A 116 3.88 3.37 11.31
N GLU A 117 2.87 4.16 11.61
CA GLU A 117 1.52 3.66 11.84
C GLU A 117 0.84 3.34 10.51
N VAL A 118 0.19 2.19 10.43
CA VAL A 118 -0.54 1.74 9.24
C VAL A 118 -2.01 1.56 9.59
N ALA A 119 -2.87 2.32 8.91
CA ALA A 119 -4.32 2.22 9.07
C ALA A 119 -4.97 1.70 7.79
N LEU A 120 -5.94 0.81 7.93
CA LEU A 120 -6.73 0.27 6.83
C LEU A 120 -8.03 1.03 6.68
N VAL A 121 -8.24 1.63 5.51
CA VAL A 121 -9.52 2.22 5.11
C VAL A 121 -10.08 1.43 3.94
N LYS A 122 -11.29 0.90 4.10
CA LYS A 122 -12.01 0.17 3.05
C LYS A 122 -13.08 1.07 2.43
N GLY A 123 -13.53 0.74 1.22
CA GLY A 123 -14.74 1.32 0.68
C GLY A 123 -15.94 1.03 1.58
N TRP A 124 -16.89 1.92 1.63
CA TRP A 124 -18.06 1.86 2.53
C TRP A 124 -18.77 0.49 2.50
N ASN A 125 -18.92 -0.10 1.32
CA ASN A 125 -19.59 -1.39 1.12
C ASN A 125 -18.82 -2.60 1.70
N ASN A 126 -17.58 -2.39 2.15
CA ASN A 126 -16.74 -3.45 2.73
C ASN A 126 -16.71 -3.43 4.27
N TYR A 127 -17.54 -2.58 4.88
CA TYR A 127 -17.77 -2.58 6.32
C TYR A 127 -19.10 -3.23 6.65
N VAL A 128 -19.14 -3.92 7.79
CA VAL A 128 -20.39 -4.46 8.32
C VAL A 128 -21.24 -3.30 8.82
N CYS A 129 -22.47 -3.19 8.32
CA CYS A 129 -23.42 -2.24 8.85
C CYS A 129 -23.90 -2.73 10.22
N LEU A 130 -23.60 -1.99 11.28
CA LEU A 130 -24.00 -2.35 12.65
C LEU A 130 -25.51 -2.48 12.79
N ARG A 131 -26.30 -1.67 12.08
CA ARG A 131 -27.77 -1.77 12.06
C ARG A 131 -28.23 -3.11 11.46
N LYS A 132 -27.59 -3.54 10.35
CA LYS A 132 -27.90 -4.85 9.74
C LYS A 132 -27.44 -6.00 10.65
N ALA A 133 -26.27 -5.89 11.27
CA ALA A 133 -25.76 -6.90 12.18
C ALA A 133 -26.59 -7.04 13.46
N ALA A 134 -27.26 -5.96 13.90
CA ALA A 134 -28.15 -5.95 15.05
C ALA A 134 -29.60 -6.43 14.76
N GLY A 135 -29.84 -7.03 13.59
CA GLY A 135 -31.16 -7.57 13.23
C GLY A 135 -32.12 -6.52 12.65
N GLY A 136 -31.60 -5.39 12.16
CA GLY A 136 -32.41 -4.28 11.64
C GLY A 136 -32.89 -4.41 10.18
N TYR A 137 -33.19 -5.61 9.69
CA TYR A 137 -33.86 -5.86 8.42
C TYR A 137 -35.05 -6.80 8.61
N PRO A 138 -36.21 -6.24 9.04
CA PRO A 138 -37.45 -7.06 9.09
C PRO A 138 -38.07 -7.28 7.73
N GLU A 139 -37.66 -6.56 6.67
CA GLU A 139 -38.39 -6.52 5.40
C GLU A 139 -37.88 -7.50 4.34
N GLU A 140 -36.64 -7.98 4.38
CA GLU A 140 -36.15 -8.97 3.41
C GLU A 140 -36.73 -10.35 3.64
N ASP A 141 -36.96 -10.76 4.87
CA ASP A 141 -37.69 -12.02 5.19
C ASP A 141 -39.17 -11.97 4.77
N ALA A 142 -39.77 -10.78 4.77
CA ALA A 142 -41.14 -10.58 4.29
C ALA A 142 -41.25 -10.65 2.75
N LEU A 143 -40.22 -10.27 2.01
CA LEU A 143 -40.21 -10.35 0.54
C LEU A 143 -39.95 -11.78 0.06
N ILE A 144 -39.13 -12.56 0.75
CA ILE A 144 -38.89 -13.97 0.40
C ILE A 144 -40.11 -14.85 0.74
N SER A 145 -40.82 -14.57 1.82
CA SER A 145 -42.03 -15.30 2.19
C SER A 145 -43.22 -14.99 1.29
N ARG A 146 -43.28 -13.81 0.63
CA ARG A 146 -44.33 -13.47 -0.33
C ARG A 146 -44.16 -14.16 -1.70
N SER A 147 -42.92 -14.48 -2.10
CA SER A 147 -42.65 -15.14 -3.39
C SER A 147 -42.90 -16.67 -3.36
N SER A 148 -42.95 -17.29 -2.19
CA SER A 148 -43.16 -18.73 -2.05
C SER A 148 -44.65 -19.15 -1.89
N GLY A 149 -45.55 -18.17 -1.78
CA GLY A 149 -46.99 -18.42 -1.55
C GLY A 149 -47.90 -18.40 -2.77
N GLU A 150 -47.46 -18.03 -3.96
CA GLU A 150 -48.34 -17.85 -5.13
C GLU A 150 -48.15 -18.86 -6.26
N TYR A 151 -47.37 -19.91 -6.09
CA TYR A 151 -47.21 -20.99 -7.09
C TYR A 151 -47.90 -22.30 -6.71
N GLY A 152 -49.02 -22.23 -6.05
CA GLY A 152 -49.68 -23.44 -5.64
C GLY A 152 -51.21 -23.37 -5.56
N ALA A 153 -51.92 -22.95 -6.63
CA ALA A 153 -53.35 -23.26 -6.77
C ALA A 153 -53.91 -22.82 -8.13
N SER A 154 -53.73 -23.61 -9.17
CA SER A 154 -54.68 -23.73 -10.24
C SER A 154 -54.35 -24.90 -11.18
N ALA A 155 -54.70 -26.11 -10.74
CA ALA A 155 -54.94 -27.24 -11.66
C ALA A 155 -55.82 -28.26 -10.96
N THR A 156 -57.11 -28.03 -10.93
CA THR A 156 -58.17 -29.09 -10.97
C THR A 156 -59.53 -28.42 -11.14
N GLY A 157 -60.07 -28.65 -12.29
CA GLY A 157 -61.45 -28.30 -12.64
C GLY A 157 -61.66 -28.41 -14.12
#